data_a0a76fa2a30c7f138aec24109c8fca86
#
_entry.id   a0a76fa2a30c7f138aec24109c8fca86
#
_cell.length_a   1.000
_cell.length_b   1.000
_cell.length_c   1.000
_cell.angle_alpha   90.00
_cell.angle_beta   90.00
_cell.angle_gamma   90.00
#
_symmetry.space_group_name_H-M   'P 1'
#
loop_
_entity.id
_entity.type
_entity.pdbx_description
1 polymer ?
#
loop_
_entity_poly.entity_id
_entity_poly.type
_entity_poly.pdbx_seq_one_letter_code
_entity_poly.pdbx_strand_id
1 'polypeptide(L)'
;MVEVKLVGLGKRYGSVTAVDKVDLTVADREYVTILGPSGCGKTTLIRMIAGIIEPSDGKVFIDGKDMTRVPIEDRDIGYVFQNIALFPHLTVQDNVSYGPRARDLPPEDQDRISRRFLEMVKLLDKMGMFPGELCGGEQQKVSLARALSSGSKLLLLDEPLSALDSRVRVDLRYELRRLAKELGLTTIHVTHDQEEAQSVSDRIVLMRAGTVVETGTPEELYTRPRKIFTANFIGETNLLEGWVLEIRDGVSVVELRNGGRVKVNQSDHPVGDAVVISVRPEFVFLADEGMRARITAITYMGTYWRITANTEDEEEVGFDSTTLDENLLTIGKEVYLAVNPKAAVLYPRPEDGVQEAIKLE
;
A
#
# COMPACT_ATOMS: atom_id res chain seq x y z
N MET A 1 1.05 -19.66 -17.40
CA MET A 1 1.10 -19.22 -15.98
C MET A 1 2.31 -18.32 -15.85
N VAL A 2 2.23 -17.24 -15.08
CA VAL A 2 3.40 -16.37 -14.89
C VAL A 2 3.59 -16.12 -13.40
N GLU A 3 4.54 -16.85 -12.81
CA GLU A 3 5.02 -16.62 -11.45
C GLU A 3 6.28 -15.74 -11.49
N VAL A 4 6.40 -14.81 -10.56
CA VAL A 4 7.63 -14.03 -10.33
C VAL A 4 8.23 -14.42 -8.99
N LYS A 5 9.53 -14.80 -8.97
CA LYS A 5 10.24 -15.15 -7.75
C LYS A 5 11.55 -14.38 -7.63
N LEU A 6 11.71 -13.68 -6.53
CA LEU A 6 12.92 -12.97 -6.14
C LEU A 6 13.63 -13.80 -5.07
N VAL A 7 14.94 -13.96 -5.20
CA VAL A 7 15.75 -14.73 -4.24
C VAL A 7 16.95 -13.88 -3.83
N GLY A 8 16.92 -13.38 -2.59
CA GLY A 8 17.96 -12.56 -1.99
C GLY A 8 18.30 -11.32 -2.82
N LEU A 9 17.29 -10.71 -3.48
CA LEU A 9 17.52 -9.64 -4.45
C LEU A 9 17.99 -8.38 -3.75
N GLY A 10 19.13 -7.84 -4.20
CA GLY A 10 19.74 -6.65 -3.61
C GLY A 10 20.31 -5.68 -4.64
N LYS A 11 20.34 -4.38 -4.27
CA LYS A 11 20.94 -3.31 -5.08
C LYS A 11 21.70 -2.32 -4.22
N ARG A 12 22.96 -2.11 -4.58
CA ARG A 12 23.83 -1.10 -3.98
C ARG A 12 24.25 -0.06 -5.03
N TYR A 13 24.25 1.20 -4.61
CA TYR A 13 24.80 2.32 -5.37
C TYR A 13 25.91 2.95 -4.54
N GLY A 14 27.17 2.61 -4.85
CA GLY A 14 28.30 2.99 -4.01
C GLY A 14 28.15 2.47 -2.57
N SER A 15 28.08 3.38 -1.60
CA SER A 15 27.88 3.05 -0.18
C SER A 15 26.41 2.89 0.22
N VAL A 16 25.46 3.26 -0.65
CA VAL A 16 24.03 3.23 -0.32
C VAL A 16 23.44 1.88 -0.76
N THR A 17 22.83 1.15 0.17
CA THR A 17 22.02 -0.03 -0.10
C THR A 17 20.57 0.38 -0.33
N ALA A 18 20.12 0.36 -1.58
CA ALA A 18 18.77 0.75 -1.95
C ALA A 18 17.76 -0.40 -1.78
N VAL A 19 18.19 -1.64 -1.96
CA VAL A 19 17.42 -2.87 -1.71
C VAL A 19 18.35 -3.90 -1.10
N ASP A 20 17.93 -4.52 0.00
CA ASP A 20 18.74 -5.51 0.74
C ASP A 20 18.01 -6.84 0.87
N LYS A 21 18.54 -7.86 0.18
CA LYS A 21 18.16 -9.29 0.28
C LYS A 21 16.65 -9.56 0.28
N VAL A 22 15.93 -8.98 -0.68
CA VAL A 22 14.50 -9.19 -0.79
C VAL A 22 14.20 -10.58 -1.37
N ASP A 23 13.43 -11.36 -0.61
CA ASP A 23 12.79 -12.60 -1.02
C ASP A 23 11.30 -12.37 -1.20
N LEU A 24 10.76 -12.65 -2.39
CA LEU A 24 9.34 -12.46 -2.70
C LEU A 24 8.92 -13.44 -3.79
N THR A 25 7.76 -14.07 -3.61
CA THR A 25 7.09 -14.83 -4.67
C THR A 25 5.75 -14.20 -4.95
N VAL A 26 5.47 -13.92 -6.23
CA VAL A 26 4.18 -13.43 -6.73
C VAL A 26 3.58 -14.55 -7.57
N ALA A 27 2.41 -15.04 -7.18
CA ALA A 27 1.75 -16.15 -7.85
C ALA A 27 1.13 -15.74 -9.19
N ASP A 28 0.85 -16.72 -10.05
CA ASP A 28 0.11 -16.51 -11.30
C ASP A 28 -1.22 -15.80 -11.04
N ARG A 29 -1.51 -14.72 -11.79
CA ARG A 29 -2.72 -13.89 -11.69
C ARG A 29 -2.92 -13.19 -10.33
N GLU A 30 -1.89 -13.13 -9.51
CA GLU A 30 -1.90 -12.36 -8.27
C GLU A 30 -1.65 -10.88 -8.56
N TYR A 31 -2.41 -10.01 -7.87
CA TYR A 31 -2.16 -8.58 -7.85
C TYR A 31 -1.44 -8.21 -6.54
N VAL A 32 -0.13 -8.01 -6.62
CA VAL A 32 0.71 -7.63 -5.49
C VAL A 32 1.06 -6.15 -5.56
N THR A 33 0.85 -5.44 -4.46
CA THR A 33 1.32 -4.06 -4.33
C THR A 33 2.51 -3.98 -3.39
N ILE A 34 3.58 -3.35 -3.85
CA ILE A 34 4.74 -2.98 -3.05
C ILE A 34 4.49 -1.57 -2.51
N LEU A 35 4.27 -1.47 -1.20
CA LEU A 35 3.92 -0.25 -0.49
C LEU A 35 5.06 0.16 0.45
N GLY A 36 5.22 1.44 0.71
CA GLY A 36 6.19 1.93 1.69
C GLY A 36 6.51 3.42 1.51
N PRO A 37 7.24 4.04 2.44
CA PRO A 37 7.61 5.45 2.36
C PRO A 37 8.45 5.77 1.12
N SER A 38 8.54 7.05 0.78
CA SER A 38 9.40 7.52 -0.31
C SER A 38 10.86 7.18 -0.02
N GLY A 39 11.60 6.74 -1.05
CA GLY A 39 13.01 6.38 -0.89
C GLY A 39 13.31 4.98 -0.34
N CYS A 40 12.32 4.20 0.09
CA CYS A 40 12.56 2.88 0.68
C CYS A 40 12.96 1.77 -0.32
N GLY A 41 13.16 2.07 -1.62
CA GLY A 41 13.68 1.11 -2.61
C GLY A 41 12.66 0.50 -3.57
N LYS A 42 11.37 0.82 -3.50
CA LYS A 42 10.29 0.24 -4.33
C LYS A 42 10.55 0.35 -5.84
N THR A 43 10.82 1.57 -6.32
CA THR A 43 11.13 1.82 -7.74
C THR A 43 12.39 1.09 -8.18
N THR A 44 13.40 0.96 -7.32
CA THR A 44 14.60 0.17 -7.61
C THR A 44 14.24 -1.32 -7.75
N LEU A 45 13.40 -1.83 -6.84
CA LEU A 45 12.97 -3.22 -6.86
C LEU A 45 12.20 -3.57 -8.14
N ILE A 46 11.18 -2.78 -8.51
CA ILE A 46 10.40 -3.05 -9.73
C ILE A 46 11.25 -2.92 -10.99
N ARG A 47 12.22 -1.99 -11.04
CA ARG A 47 13.13 -1.83 -12.17
C ARG A 47 14.13 -2.98 -12.29
N MET A 48 14.53 -3.63 -11.20
CA MET A 48 15.31 -4.87 -11.25
C MET A 48 14.44 -6.03 -11.79
N ILE A 49 13.18 -6.13 -11.36
CA ILE A 49 12.24 -7.13 -11.91
C ILE A 49 12.03 -6.90 -13.40
N ALA A 50 11.96 -5.65 -13.83
CA ALA A 50 11.81 -5.29 -15.24
C ALA A 50 13.07 -5.55 -16.09
N GLY A 51 14.27 -5.62 -15.49
CA GLY A 51 15.53 -5.68 -16.21
C GLY A 51 16.05 -4.33 -16.69
N ILE A 52 15.49 -3.23 -16.18
CA ILE A 52 15.98 -1.86 -16.42
C ILE A 52 17.27 -1.62 -15.62
N ILE A 53 17.35 -2.22 -14.43
CA ILE A 53 18.50 -2.12 -13.53
C ILE A 53 18.99 -3.54 -13.24
N GLU A 54 20.28 -3.79 -13.40
CA GLU A 54 20.89 -5.06 -12.99
C GLU A 54 21.04 -5.10 -11.47
N PRO A 55 20.62 -6.19 -10.79
CA PRO A 55 20.82 -6.34 -9.35
C PRO A 55 22.31 -6.47 -9.01
N SER A 56 22.69 -6.05 -7.81
CA SER A 56 24.03 -6.27 -7.26
C SER A 56 24.20 -7.68 -6.71
N ASP A 57 23.12 -8.23 -6.15
CA ASP A 57 23.07 -9.56 -5.53
C ASP A 57 21.70 -10.20 -5.80
N GLY A 58 21.64 -11.52 -5.66
CA GLY A 58 20.41 -12.29 -5.78
C GLY A 58 19.96 -12.55 -7.21
N LYS A 59 18.72 -13.02 -7.35
CA LYS A 59 18.19 -13.49 -8.63
C LYS A 59 16.72 -13.12 -8.82
N VAL A 60 16.35 -12.93 -10.10
CA VAL A 60 14.97 -12.75 -10.55
C VAL A 60 14.58 -13.92 -11.43
N PHE A 61 13.51 -14.62 -11.08
CA PHE A 61 12.92 -15.67 -11.91
C PHE A 61 11.54 -15.24 -12.38
N ILE A 62 11.24 -15.47 -13.65
CA ILE A 62 9.92 -15.31 -14.24
C ILE A 62 9.55 -16.65 -14.88
N ASP A 63 8.45 -17.24 -14.44
CA ASP A 63 7.97 -18.56 -14.89
C ASP A 63 9.06 -19.64 -14.79
N GLY A 64 9.82 -19.63 -13.69
CA GLY A 64 10.92 -20.56 -13.39
C GLY A 64 12.21 -20.29 -14.15
N LYS A 65 12.25 -19.34 -15.08
CA LYS A 65 13.46 -18.99 -15.85
C LYS A 65 14.26 -17.90 -15.14
N ASP A 66 15.57 -18.05 -15.04
CA ASP A 66 16.46 -17.01 -14.51
C ASP A 66 16.54 -15.84 -15.49
N MET A 67 15.93 -14.72 -15.11
CA MET A 67 15.85 -13.48 -15.88
C MET A 67 16.83 -12.41 -15.39
N THR A 68 17.69 -12.72 -14.43
CA THR A 68 18.52 -11.75 -13.70
C THR A 68 19.32 -10.84 -14.63
N ARG A 69 19.88 -11.37 -15.71
CA ARG A 69 20.69 -10.62 -16.70
C ARG A 69 20.02 -10.49 -18.07
N VAL A 70 18.75 -10.89 -18.18
CA VAL A 70 17.99 -10.74 -19.41
C VAL A 70 17.50 -9.30 -19.51
N PRO A 71 17.75 -8.58 -20.62
CA PRO A 71 17.31 -7.20 -20.81
C PRO A 71 15.78 -7.12 -20.91
N ILE A 72 15.24 -5.91 -20.70
CA ILE A 72 13.79 -5.67 -20.59
C ILE A 72 13.01 -6.13 -21.84
N GLU A 73 13.56 -5.94 -23.03
CA GLU A 73 12.97 -6.29 -24.33
C GLU A 73 12.69 -7.78 -24.48
N ASP A 74 13.45 -8.63 -23.77
CA ASP A 74 13.35 -10.09 -23.86
C ASP A 74 12.56 -10.72 -22.69
N ARG A 75 12.04 -9.90 -21.74
CA ARG A 75 11.31 -10.40 -20.54
C ARG A 75 9.82 -10.61 -20.75
N ASP A 76 9.26 -10.19 -21.87
CA ASP A 76 7.82 -10.28 -22.17
C ASP A 76 6.92 -9.69 -21.07
N ILE A 77 7.19 -8.43 -20.71
CA ILE A 77 6.47 -7.69 -19.68
C ILE A 77 5.76 -6.46 -20.24
N GLY A 78 4.59 -6.12 -19.68
CA GLY A 78 3.98 -4.80 -19.83
C GLY A 78 4.48 -3.88 -18.72
N TYR A 79 5.04 -2.72 -19.06
CA TYR A 79 5.54 -1.76 -18.08
C TYR A 79 4.85 -0.40 -18.21
N VAL A 80 4.34 0.12 -17.10
CA VAL A 80 3.79 1.48 -17.00
C VAL A 80 4.72 2.29 -16.10
N PHE A 81 5.31 3.34 -16.67
CA PHE A 81 6.27 4.22 -15.99
C PHE A 81 5.54 5.25 -15.12
N GLN A 82 6.19 5.70 -14.07
CA GLN A 82 5.74 6.78 -13.19
C GLN A 82 5.46 8.08 -13.96
N ASN A 83 6.36 8.46 -14.85
CA ASN A 83 6.12 9.55 -15.81
C ASN A 83 5.47 8.97 -17.06
N ILE A 84 4.39 9.59 -17.50
CA ILE A 84 3.67 9.16 -18.70
C ILE A 84 4.61 9.26 -19.92
N ALA A 85 5.04 8.11 -20.41
CA ALA A 85 6.06 8.00 -21.47
C ALA A 85 5.42 7.64 -22.83
N LEU A 86 4.38 8.38 -23.25
CA LEU A 86 3.79 8.22 -24.56
C LEU A 86 4.70 8.78 -25.66
N PHE A 87 4.65 8.20 -26.84
CA PHE A 87 5.33 8.72 -28.03
C PHE A 87 4.55 9.95 -28.53
N PRO A 88 5.09 11.19 -28.40
CA PRO A 88 4.31 12.40 -28.65
C PRO A 88 4.00 12.63 -30.14
N HIS A 89 4.76 12.01 -31.02
CA HIS A 89 4.62 12.07 -32.49
C HIS A 89 3.72 10.98 -33.08
N LEU A 90 3.23 10.07 -32.25
CA LEU A 90 2.29 9.00 -32.63
C LEU A 90 0.90 9.33 -32.12
N THR A 91 -0.13 8.94 -32.87
CA THR A 91 -1.52 9.02 -32.41
C THR A 91 -1.77 8.11 -31.20
N VAL A 92 -2.91 8.28 -30.56
CA VAL A 92 -3.38 7.38 -29.47
C VAL A 92 -3.42 5.93 -29.95
N GLN A 93 -3.98 5.68 -31.15
CA GLN A 93 -4.03 4.35 -31.75
C GLN A 93 -2.62 3.80 -32.03
N ASP A 94 -1.73 4.61 -32.61
CA ASP A 94 -0.36 4.18 -32.92
C ASP A 94 0.45 3.89 -31.66
N ASN A 95 0.24 4.65 -30.57
CA ASN A 95 0.84 4.35 -29.28
C ASN A 95 0.40 2.97 -28.79
N VAL A 96 -0.90 2.66 -28.85
CA VAL A 96 -1.43 1.36 -28.38
C VAL A 96 -1.04 0.23 -29.32
N SER A 97 -0.94 0.48 -30.63
CA SER A 97 -0.48 -0.50 -31.64
C SER A 97 1.02 -0.78 -31.58
N TYR A 98 1.79 -0.02 -30.81
CA TYR A 98 3.25 -0.13 -30.80
C TYR A 98 3.74 -1.53 -30.37
N GLY A 99 3.16 -2.12 -29.33
CA GLY A 99 3.48 -3.46 -28.87
C GLY A 99 3.19 -4.54 -29.92
N PRO A 100 1.96 -4.63 -30.44
CA PRO A 100 1.62 -5.51 -31.57
C PRO A 100 2.51 -5.33 -32.80
N ARG A 101 2.87 -4.09 -33.14
CA ARG A 101 3.79 -3.77 -34.25
C ARG A 101 5.21 -4.30 -33.99
N ALA A 102 5.72 -4.10 -32.80
CA ALA A 102 7.06 -4.59 -32.41
C ALA A 102 7.16 -6.11 -32.40
N ARG A 103 6.04 -6.82 -32.38
CA ARG A 103 5.93 -8.28 -32.50
C ARG A 103 5.64 -8.75 -33.94
N ASP A 104 5.75 -7.86 -34.92
CA ASP A 104 5.51 -8.15 -36.34
C ASP A 104 4.12 -8.76 -36.61
N LEU A 105 3.09 -8.39 -35.83
CA LEU A 105 1.73 -8.86 -36.07
C LEU A 105 1.18 -8.22 -37.38
N PRO A 106 0.28 -8.91 -38.12
CA PRO A 106 -0.36 -8.36 -39.30
C PRO A 106 -1.10 -7.04 -38.98
N PRO A 107 -1.14 -6.05 -39.90
CA PRO A 107 -1.79 -4.76 -39.70
C PRO A 107 -3.25 -4.86 -39.21
N GLU A 108 -4.02 -5.83 -39.71
CA GLU A 108 -5.41 -6.09 -39.29
C GLU A 108 -5.51 -6.50 -37.82
N ASP A 109 -4.55 -7.30 -37.33
CA ASP A 109 -4.47 -7.69 -35.92
C ASP A 109 -4.02 -6.52 -35.03
N GLN A 110 -3.07 -5.69 -35.50
CA GLN A 110 -2.65 -4.48 -34.81
C GLN A 110 -3.85 -3.53 -34.60
N ASP A 111 -4.65 -3.27 -35.65
CA ASP A 111 -5.86 -2.42 -35.55
C ASP A 111 -6.89 -3.05 -34.61
N ARG A 112 -7.19 -4.33 -34.75
CA ARG A 112 -8.14 -5.04 -33.91
C ARG A 112 -7.74 -5.02 -32.42
N ILE A 113 -6.47 -5.24 -32.11
CA ILE A 113 -5.94 -5.25 -30.74
C ILE A 113 -5.99 -3.82 -30.16
N SER A 114 -5.51 -2.83 -30.89
CA SER A 114 -5.50 -1.44 -30.40
C SER A 114 -6.90 -0.92 -30.13
N ARG A 115 -7.86 -1.14 -31.02
CA ARG A 115 -9.27 -0.77 -30.82
C ARG A 115 -9.86 -1.44 -29.58
N ARG A 116 -9.63 -2.75 -29.39
CA ARG A 116 -10.09 -3.48 -28.21
C ARG A 116 -9.61 -2.84 -26.93
N PHE A 117 -8.31 -2.52 -26.81
CA PHE A 117 -7.78 -1.93 -25.59
C PHE A 117 -8.19 -0.46 -25.41
N LEU A 118 -8.34 0.30 -26.50
CA LEU A 118 -8.90 1.66 -26.44
C LEU A 118 -10.36 1.67 -25.99
N GLU A 119 -11.15 0.69 -26.43
CA GLU A 119 -12.52 0.51 -25.96
C GLU A 119 -12.56 0.15 -24.45
N MET A 120 -11.69 -0.76 -24.00
CA MET A 120 -11.59 -1.14 -22.59
C MET A 120 -11.26 0.03 -21.66
N VAL A 121 -10.45 0.99 -22.12
CA VAL A 121 -10.12 2.22 -21.36
C VAL A 121 -11.01 3.41 -21.70
N LYS A 122 -12.05 3.22 -22.53
CA LYS A 122 -13.05 4.23 -22.94
C LYS A 122 -12.43 5.42 -23.68
N LEU A 123 -11.53 5.18 -24.61
CA LEU A 123 -10.86 6.20 -25.44
C LEU A 123 -10.91 5.87 -26.94
N LEU A 124 -11.84 5.03 -27.38
CA LEU A 124 -11.96 4.66 -28.79
C LEU A 124 -12.28 5.87 -29.68
N ASP A 125 -13.08 6.81 -29.18
CA ASP A 125 -13.44 8.05 -29.86
C ASP A 125 -12.27 9.03 -30.08
N LYS A 126 -11.18 8.84 -29.31
CA LYS A 126 -9.96 9.67 -29.33
C LYS A 126 -8.78 9.01 -30.04
N MET A 127 -8.99 7.91 -30.74
CA MET A 127 -7.92 7.12 -31.36
C MET A 127 -7.03 7.91 -32.33
N GLY A 128 -7.57 8.93 -33.00
CA GLY A 128 -6.84 9.77 -33.95
C GLY A 128 -6.13 10.97 -33.34
N MET A 129 -6.32 11.25 -32.04
CA MET A 129 -5.70 12.39 -31.37
C MET A 129 -4.23 12.08 -31.00
N PHE A 130 -3.45 13.12 -30.78
CA PHE A 130 -2.08 13.02 -30.25
C PHE A 130 -2.07 13.16 -28.73
N PRO A 131 -1.04 12.63 -28.04
CA PRO A 131 -0.94 12.72 -26.58
C PRO A 131 -1.09 14.14 -26.02
N GLY A 132 -0.56 15.16 -26.70
CA GLY A 132 -0.65 16.56 -26.27
C GLY A 132 -2.07 17.15 -26.25
N GLU A 133 -3.04 16.49 -26.90
CA GLU A 133 -4.45 16.90 -26.97
C GLU A 133 -5.30 16.24 -25.86
N LEU A 134 -4.69 15.36 -25.06
CA LEU A 134 -5.35 14.61 -23.99
C LEU A 134 -5.04 15.20 -22.61
N CYS A 135 -5.99 15.10 -21.67
CA CYS A 135 -5.71 15.37 -20.27
C CYS A 135 -4.82 14.27 -19.65
N GLY A 136 -4.20 14.55 -18.47
CA GLY A 136 -3.28 13.62 -17.83
C GLY A 136 -3.88 12.24 -17.56
N GLY A 137 -5.13 12.17 -17.10
CA GLY A 137 -5.84 10.90 -16.89
C GLY A 137 -6.06 10.10 -18.18
N GLU A 138 -6.32 10.76 -19.29
CA GLU A 138 -6.46 10.09 -20.59
C GLU A 138 -5.12 9.61 -21.13
N GLN A 139 -4.06 10.40 -20.96
CA GLN A 139 -2.70 9.96 -21.31
C GLN A 139 -2.30 8.72 -20.51
N GLN A 140 -2.64 8.66 -19.21
CA GLN A 140 -2.38 7.50 -18.37
C GLN A 140 -3.15 6.26 -18.85
N LYS A 141 -4.42 6.41 -19.25
CA LYS A 141 -5.21 5.34 -19.85
C LYS A 141 -4.60 4.81 -21.15
N VAL A 142 -4.08 5.71 -22.00
CA VAL A 142 -3.36 5.31 -23.23
C VAL A 142 -2.07 4.54 -22.88
N SER A 143 -1.30 5.00 -21.89
CA SER A 143 -0.10 4.29 -21.40
C SER A 143 -0.43 2.88 -20.91
N LEU A 144 -1.52 2.73 -20.16
CA LEU A 144 -2.02 1.44 -19.71
C LEU A 144 -2.45 0.56 -20.90
N ALA A 145 -3.26 1.10 -21.82
CA ALA A 145 -3.70 0.37 -23.00
C ALA A 145 -2.52 -0.12 -23.86
N ARG A 146 -1.47 0.71 -23.99
CA ARG A 146 -0.22 0.33 -24.67
C ARG A 146 0.51 -0.82 -23.98
N ALA A 147 0.61 -0.78 -22.65
CA ALA A 147 1.24 -1.87 -21.90
C ALA A 147 0.45 -3.18 -22.04
N LEU A 148 -0.89 -3.11 -21.97
CA LEU A 148 -1.78 -4.26 -22.10
C LEU A 148 -1.81 -4.83 -23.52
N SER A 149 -1.74 -3.99 -24.56
CA SER A 149 -1.78 -4.42 -25.96
C SER A 149 -0.55 -5.23 -26.39
N SER A 150 0.53 -5.14 -25.61
CA SER A 150 1.71 -5.96 -25.83
C SER A 150 1.41 -7.47 -25.73
N GLY A 151 0.32 -7.87 -25.07
CA GLY A 151 -0.07 -9.27 -24.87
C GLY A 151 0.71 -9.99 -23.78
N SER A 152 1.59 -9.27 -23.06
CA SER A 152 2.34 -9.81 -21.93
C SER A 152 1.41 -10.20 -20.79
N LYS A 153 1.74 -11.25 -20.05
CA LYS A 153 0.99 -11.75 -18.91
C LYS A 153 1.46 -11.19 -17.56
N LEU A 154 2.63 -10.54 -17.55
CA LEU A 154 3.18 -9.83 -16.41
C LEU A 154 3.05 -8.32 -16.63
N LEU A 155 2.38 -7.64 -15.72
CA LEU A 155 2.19 -6.19 -15.73
C LEU A 155 2.94 -5.56 -14.55
N LEU A 156 3.84 -4.65 -14.84
CA LEU A 156 4.59 -3.88 -13.84
C LEU A 156 4.14 -2.42 -13.88
N LEU A 157 3.73 -1.89 -12.72
CA LEU A 157 3.18 -0.54 -12.57
C LEU A 157 4.06 0.24 -11.57
N ASP A 158 4.80 1.24 -12.05
CA ASP A 158 5.69 2.09 -11.23
C ASP A 158 4.98 3.42 -10.95
N GLU A 159 4.31 3.53 -9.79
CA GLU A 159 3.51 4.69 -9.34
C GLU A 159 2.54 5.24 -10.42
N PRO A 160 1.69 4.38 -11.03
CA PRO A 160 0.95 4.74 -12.23
C PRO A 160 -0.07 5.85 -12.04
N LEU A 161 -0.50 6.16 -10.82
CA LEU A 161 -1.56 7.12 -10.53
C LEU A 161 -1.07 8.37 -9.79
N SER A 162 0.23 8.47 -9.48
CA SER A 162 0.80 9.54 -8.63
C SER A 162 0.63 10.96 -9.21
N ALA A 163 0.65 11.10 -10.54
CA ALA A 163 0.56 12.40 -11.23
C ALA A 163 -0.87 12.88 -11.50
N LEU A 164 -1.90 12.14 -11.04
CA LEU A 164 -3.30 12.41 -11.34
C LEU A 164 -4.01 13.11 -10.19
N ASP A 165 -5.05 13.89 -10.52
CA ASP A 165 -5.96 14.45 -9.51
C ASP A 165 -6.73 13.34 -8.77
N SER A 166 -7.23 13.65 -7.57
CA SER A 166 -7.82 12.67 -6.65
C SER A 166 -9.03 11.94 -7.24
N ARG A 167 -9.89 12.63 -7.99
CA ARG A 167 -11.11 12.03 -8.55
C ARG A 167 -10.78 11.04 -9.67
N VAL A 168 -9.93 11.45 -10.61
CA VAL A 168 -9.46 10.59 -11.72
C VAL A 168 -8.69 9.38 -11.17
N ARG A 169 -7.90 9.57 -10.09
CA ARG A 169 -7.16 8.50 -9.43
C ARG A 169 -8.09 7.40 -8.90
N VAL A 170 -9.17 7.77 -8.22
CA VAL A 170 -10.15 6.79 -7.68
C VAL A 170 -10.76 5.95 -8.81
N ASP A 171 -11.22 6.59 -9.89
CA ASP A 171 -11.83 5.88 -11.03
C ASP A 171 -10.84 4.91 -11.70
N LEU A 172 -9.60 5.38 -11.94
CA LEU A 172 -8.57 4.57 -12.58
C LEU A 172 -8.07 3.41 -11.69
N ARG A 173 -8.05 3.57 -10.37
CA ARG A 173 -7.70 2.53 -9.41
C ARG A 173 -8.57 1.28 -9.60
N TYR A 174 -9.90 1.46 -9.61
CA TYR A 174 -10.83 0.36 -9.83
C TYR A 174 -10.75 -0.22 -11.24
N GLU A 175 -10.53 0.62 -12.24
CA GLU A 175 -10.38 0.19 -13.63
C GLU A 175 -9.13 -0.67 -13.82
N LEU A 176 -7.99 -0.30 -13.22
CA LEU A 176 -6.75 -1.08 -13.21
C LEU A 176 -6.97 -2.48 -12.64
N ARG A 177 -7.56 -2.58 -11.42
CA ARG A 177 -7.85 -3.87 -10.80
C ARG A 177 -8.78 -4.72 -11.68
N ARG A 178 -9.86 -4.12 -12.21
CA ARG A 178 -10.79 -4.81 -13.09
C ARG A 178 -10.08 -5.39 -14.31
N LEU A 179 -9.30 -4.58 -15.03
CA LEU A 179 -8.58 -5.00 -16.23
C LEU A 179 -7.56 -6.10 -15.93
N ALA A 180 -6.79 -5.97 -14.85
CA ALA A 180 -5.82 -6.99 -14.46
C ALA A 180 -6.50 -8.35 -14.20
N LYS A 181 -7.66 -8.35 -13.51
CA LYS A 181 -8.41 -9.57 -13.21
C LYS A 181 -9.11 -10.16 -14.45
N GLU A 182 -9.76 -9.34 -15.26
CA GLU A 182 -10.44 -9.78 -16.49
C GLU A 182 -9.45 -10.40 -17.51
N LEU A 183 -8.25 -9.86 -17.60
CA LEU A 183 -7.21 -10.35 -18.50
C LEU A 183 -6.35 -11.47 -17.90
N GLY A 184 -6.56 -11.78 -16.62
CA GLY A 184 -5.79 -12.79 -15.88
C GLY A 184 -4.30 -12.47 -15.82
N LEU A 185 -3.95 -11.20 -15.51
CA LEU A 185 -2.56 -10.74 -15.43
C LEU A 185 -1.98 -10.99 -14.05
N THR A 186 -0.71 -11.39 -14.00
CA THR A 186 0.12 -11.24 -12.80
C THR A 186 0.58 -9.79 -12.75
N THR A 187 0.30 -9.07 -11.64
CA THR A 187 0.55 -7.64 -11.55
C THR A 187 1.41 -7.31 -10.34
N ILE A 188 2.47 -6.56 -10.55
CA ILE A 188 3.28 -5.96 -9.48
C ILE A 188 3.14 -4.44 -9.59
N HIS A 189 2.58 -3.83 -8.56
CA HIS A 189 2.26 -2.42 -8.50
C HIS A 189 3.06 -1.75 -7.39
N VAL A 190 3.77 -0.70 -7.69
CA VAL A 190 4.49 0.13 -6.71
C VAL A 190 3.70 1.41 -6.47
N THR A 191 3.45 1.72 -5.21
CA THR A 191 2.82 2.98 -4.79
C THR A 191 3.30 3.40 -3.39
N HIS A 192 3.09 4.65 -3.03
CA HIS A 192 3.18 5.15 -1.66
C HIS A 192 1.79 5.49 -1.07
N ASP A 193 0.74 5.35 -1.87
CA ASP A 193 -0.66 5.62 -1.48
C ASP A 193 -1.26 4.36 -0.84
N GLN A 194 -1.61 4.46 0.44
CA GLN A 194 -2.16 3.36 1.23
C GLN A 194 -3.55 2.94 0.75
N GLU A 195 -4.42 3.92 0.39
CA GLU A 195 -5.76 3.62 -0.09
C GLU A 195 -5.71 2.90 -1.44
N GLU A 196 -4.77 3.29 -2.31
CA GLU A 196 -4.51 2.60 -3.56
C GLU A 196 -4.12 1.15 -3.29
N ALA A 197 -3.09 0.92 -2.47
CA ALA A 197 -2.63 -0.41 -2.12
C ALA A 197 -3.75 -1.28 -1.52
N GLN A 198 -4.52 -0.75 -0.57
CA GLN A 198 -5.61 -1.49 0.10
C GLN A 198 -6.76 -1.84 -0.86
N SER A 199 -7.08 -0.97 -1.82
CA SER A 199 -8.25 -1.16 -2.69
C SER A 199 -8.00 -2.08 -3.90
N VAL A 200 -6.75 -2.20 -4.37
CA VAL A 200 -6.46 -2.96 -5.60
C VAL A 200 -5.78 -4.30 -5.37
N SER A 201 -5.14 -4.53 -4.22
CA SER A 201 -4.26 -5.67 -4.02
C SER A 201 -4.99 -6.93 -3.55
N ASP A 202 -4.47 -8.07 -3.96
CA ASP A 202 -4.73 -9.34 -3.27
C ASP A 202 -3.79 -9.47 -2.07
N ARG A 203 -2.56 -8.93 -2.21
CA ARG A 203 -1.53 -8.94 -1.18
C ARG A 203 -0.67 -7.68 -1.26
N ILE A 204 -0.32 -7.12 -0.11
CA ILE A 204 0.58 -5.98 0.03
C ILE A 204 1.92 -6.47 0.58
N VAL A 205 3.00 -5.96 0.02
CA VAL A 205 4.38 -6.12 0.50
C VAL A 205 4.84 -4.77 1.02
N LEU A 206 4.91 -4.63 2.34
CA LEU A 206 5.35 -3.38 2.97
C LEU A 206 6.88 -3.33 3.05
N MET A 207 7.46 -2.29 2.46
CA MET A 207 8.91 -2.05 2.48
C MET A 207 9.28 -0.85 3.34
N ARG A 208 10.44 -0.96 4.02
CA ARG A 208 11.11 0.14 4.74
C ARG A 208 12.62 -0.04 4.59
N ALA A 209 13.34 1.06 4.33
CA ALA A 209 14.81 1.09 4.28
C ALA A 209 15.42 -0.09 3.47
N GLY A 210 14.90 -0.36 2.27
CA GLY A 210 15.41 -1.39 1.36
C GLY A 210 14.97 -2.83 1.67
N THR A 211 14.24 -3.07 2.76
CA THR A 211 13.84 -4.42 3.21
C THR A 211 12.32 -4.60 3.21
N VAL A 212 11.86 -5.84 3.17
CA VAL A 212 10.45 -6.20 3.38
C VAL A 212 10.21 -6.28 4.89
N VAL A 213 9.30 -5.45 5.41
CA VAL A 213 8.92 -5.42 6.83
C VAL A 213 7.85 -6.45 7.13
N GLU A 214 6.80 -6.48 6.30
CA GLU A 214 5.66 -7.37 6.47
C GLU A 214 4.94 -7.60 5.14
N THR A 215 4.29 -8.75 5.01
CA THR A 215 3.48 -9.11 3.85
C THR A 215 2.18 -9.75 4.32
N GLY A 216 1.06 -9.34 3.75
CA GLY A 216 -0.27 -9.86 4.08
C GLY A 216 -1.36 -9.35 3.14
N THR A 217 -2.58 -9.81 3.31
CA THR A 217 -3.74 -9.20 2.66
C THR A 217 -3.98 -7.79 3.21
N PRO A 218 -4.65 -6.90 2.46
CA PRO A 218 -5.01 -5.56 2.98
C PRO A 218 -5.71 -5.62 4.35
N GLU A 219 -6.65 -6.56 4.52
CA GLU A 219 -7.38 -6.74 5.77
C GLU A 219 -6.47 -7.18 6.93
N GLU A 220 -5.58 -8.16 6.71
CA GLU A 220 -4.64 -8.62 7.74
C GLU A 220 -3.71 -7.50 8.21
N LEU A 221 -3.12 -6.73 7.27
CA LEU A 221 -2.18 -5.66 7.61
C LEU A 221 -2.86 -4.47 8.30
N TYR A 222 -4.16 -4.26 8.08
CA TYR A 222 -4.93 -3.22 8.75
C TYR A 222 -5.42 -3.65 10.13
N THR A 223 -6.01 -4.86 10.23
CA THR A 223 -6.70 -5.31 11.46
C THR A 223 -5.79 -6.02 12.44
N ARG A 224 -4.75 -6.73 11.95
CA ARG A 224 -3.83 -7.55 12.76
C ARG A 224 -2.38 -7.44 12.31
N PRO A 225 -1.82 -6.22 12.22
CA PRO A 225 -0.43 -6.03 11.84
C PRO A 225 0.49 -6.72 12.86
N ARG A 226 1.51 -7.43 12.37
CA ARG A 226 2.48 -8.15 13.22
C ARG A 226 3.62 -7.26 13.69
N LYS A 227 3.81 -6.11 13.04
CA LYS A 227 4.86 -5.14 13.34
C LYS A 227 4.26 -3.80 13.71
N ILE A 228 4.79 -3.17 14.73
CA ILE A 228 4.35 -1.84 15.17
C ILE A 228 4.50 -0.78 14.05
N PHE A 229 5.54 -0.92 13.21
CA PHE A 229 5.70 -0.09 12.02
C PHE A 229 4.52 -0.24 11.06
N THR A 230 4.08 -1.48 10.80
CA THR A 230 2.92 -1.75 9.93
C THR A 230 1.65 -1.14 10.51
N ALA A 231 1.43 -1.28 11.81
CA ALA A 231 0.29 -0.69 12.51
C ALA A 231 0.24 0.83 12.34
N ASN A 232 1.39 1.50 12.43
CA ASN A 232 1.49 2.95 12.30
C ASN A 232 1.46 3.42 10.85
N PHE A 233 2.05 2.63 9.92
CA PHE A 233 2.15 3.04 8.52
C PHE A 233 0.85 2.78 7.74
N ILE A 234 0.10 1.72 8.05
CA ILE A 234 -1.16 1.37 7.36
C ILE A 234 -2.36 1.87 8.15
N GLY A 235 -2.84 3.06 7.80
CA GLY A 235 -3.91 3.76 8.50
C GLY A 235 -3.46 4.41 9.80
N GLU A 236 -4.33 5.24 10.37
CA GLU A 236 -4.07 5.89 11.66
C GLU A 236 -4.23 4.89 12.82
N THR A 237 -3.43 5.05 13.87
CA THR A 237 -3.51 4.20 15.06
C THR A 237 -3.08 4.98 16.31
N ASN A 238 -3.72 4.70 17.42
CA ASN A 238 -3.24 5.08 18.74
C ASN A 238 -2.18 4.07 19.19
N LEU A 239 -1.07 4.55 19.71
CA LEU A 239 -0.01 3.73 20.30
C LEU A 239 0.13 4.09 21.79
N LEU A 240 -0.40 3.23 22.66
CA LEU A 240 -0.48 3.46 24.09
C LEU A 240 0.50 2.55 24.82
N GLU A 241 1.41 3.13 25.61
CA GLU A 241 2.38 2.36 26.39
C GLU A 241 1.81 1.94 27.75
N GLY A 242 2.14 0.72 28.18
CA GLY A 242 1.68 0.19 29.47
C GLY A 242 2.38 -1.11 29.86
N TRP A 243 1.85 -1.74 30.90
CA TRP A 243 2.36 -3.01 31.44
C TRP A 243 1.21 -4.02 31.57
N VAL A 244 1.47 -5.27 31.26
CA VAL A 244 0.50 -6.35 31.46
C VAL A 244 0.30 -6.56 32.96
N LEU A 245 -0.89 -6.20 33.46
CA LEU A 245 -1.23 -6.31 34.88
C LEU A 245 -1.71 -7.73 35.27
N GLU A 246 -2.59 -8.30 34.44
CA GLU A 246 -3.13 -9.64 34.60
C GLU A 246 -3.55 -10.27 33.29
N ILE A 247 -3.66 -11.58 33.25
CA ILE A 247 -4.18 -12.35 32.13
C ILE A 247 -5.28 -13.28 32.66
N ARG A 248 -6.48 -13.17 32.06
CA ARG A 248 -7.62 -14.04 32.39
C ARG A 248 -8.35 -14.45 31.11
N ASP A 249 -8.60 -15.73 30.94
CA ASP A 249 -9.37 -16.31 29.82
C ASP A 249 -8.89 -15.84 28.44
N GLY A 250 -7.58 -15.69 28.24
CA GLY A 250 -6.98 -15.22 26.98
C GLY A 250 -7.07 -13.71 26.75
N VAL A 251 -7.47 -12.94 27.76
CA VAL A 251 -7.54 -11.48 27.74
C VAL A 251 -6.46 -10.91 28.68
N SER A 252 -5.62 -10.04 28.14
CA SER A 252 -4.70 -9.23 28.95
C SER A 252 -5.38 -7.95 29.42
N VAL A 253 -5.21 -7.60 30.67
CA VAL A 253 -5.48 -6.28 31.23
C VAL A 253 -4.17 -5.53 31.28
N VAL A 254 -4.07 -4.45 30.54
CA VAL A 254 -2.88 -3.60 30.50
C VAL A 254 -3.16 -2.32 31.29
N GLU A 255 -2.27 -2.01 32.23
CA GLU A 255 -2.26 -0.74 32.93
C GLU A 255 -1.41 0.25 32.16
N LEU A 256 -2.03 1.35 31.72
CA LEU A 256 -1.34 2.42 31.01
C LEU A 256 -0.52 3.27 31.97
N ARG A 257 0.40 4.08 31.46
CA ARG A 257 1.23 4.98 32.27
C ARG A 257 0.39 5.90 33.18
N ASN A 258 -0.75 6.37 32.67
CA ASN A 258 -1.69 7.24 33.40
C ASN A 258 -2.60 6.50 34.41
N GLY A 259 -2.34 5.21 34.69
CA GLY A 259 -3.17 4.38 35.58
C GLY A 259 -4.48 3.88 34.99
N GLY A 260 -4.85 4.30 33.78
CA GLY A 260 -5.99 3.76 33.04
C GLY A 260 -5.79 2.28 32.71
N ARG A 261 -6.88 1.52 32.58
CA ARG A 261 -6.82 0.09 32.26
C ARG A 261 -7.51 -0.22 30.97
N VAL A 262 -6.82 -0.98 30.11
CA VAL A 262 -7.31 -1.41 28.80
C VAL A 262 -7.30 -2.92 28.74
N LYS A 263 -8.38 -3.51 28.21
CA LYS A 263 -8.48 -4.96 27.95
C LYS A 263 -8.13 -5.24 26.50
N VAL A 264 -7.32 -6.28 26.26
CA VAL A 264 -6.92 -6.71 24.92
C VAL A 264 -7.06 -8.23 24.81
N ASN A 265 -7.71 -8.72 23.75
CA ASN A 265 -7.91 -10.15 23.50
C ASN A 265 -6.64 -10.80 22.91
N GLN A 266 -5.53 -10.70 23.65
CA GLN A 266 -4.24 -11.28 23.34
C GLN A 266 -3.51 -11.58 24.65
N SER A 267 -2.83 -12.71 24.76
CA SER A 267 -2.26 -13.19 26.03
C SER A 267 -0.86 -13.79 25.87
N ASP A 268 -0.16 -13.45 24.80
CA ASP A 268 1.20 -13.93 24.48
C ASP A 268 2.32 -13.14 25.18
N HIS A 269 1.97 -12.06 25.90
CA HIS A 269 2.90 -11.28 26.72
C HIS A 269 2.71 -11.60 28.20
N PRO A 270 3.75 -12.01 28.94
CA PRO A 270 3.68 -12.29 30.37
C PRO A 270 3.22 -11.11 31.23
N VAL A 271 2.67 -11.41 32.39
CA VAL A 271 2.38 -10.40 33.43
C VAL A 271 3.66 -9.68 33.85
N GLY A 272 3.63 -8.36 33.85
CA GLY A 272 4.76 -7.48 34.15
C GLY A 272 5.52 -6.99 32.91
N ASP A 273 5.27 -7.56 31.73
CA ASP A 273 5.90 -7.10 30.50
C ASP A 273 5.46 -5.68 30.12
N ALA A 274 6.43 -4.89 29.69
CA ALA A 274 6.17 -3.59 29.07
C ALA A 274 5.71 -3.78 27.62
N VAL A 275 4.57 -3.23 27.29
CA VAL A 275 3.90 -3.42 25.99
C VAL A 275 3.45 -2.10 25.39
N VAL A 276 3.20 -2.13 24.09
CA VAL A 276 2.52 -1.06 23.34
C VAL A 276 1.21 -1.62 22.80
N ILE A 277 0.11 -0.95 23.10
CA ILE A 277 -1.20 -1.24 22.54
C ILE A 277 -1.35 -0.41 21.27
N SER A 278 -1.64 -1.05 20.13
CA SER A 278 -2.10 -0.39 18.92
C SER A 278 -3.60 -0.56 18.81
N VAL A 279 -4.33 0.55 18.62
CA VAL A 279 -5.77 0.54 18.39
C VAL A 279 -6.18 1.64 17.43
N ARG A 280 -7.01 1.31 16.44
CA ARG A 280 -7.52 2.28 15.47
C ARG A 280 -8.51 3.24 16.14
N PRO A 281 -8.59 4.52 15.70
CA PRO A 281 -9.50 5.50 16.28
C PRO A 281 -10.97 5.08 16.27
N GLU A 282 -11.43 4.36 15.25
CA GLU A 282 -12.81 3.86 15.15
C GLU A 282 -13.15 2.75 16.17
N PHE A 283 -12.13 2.21 16.86
CA PHE A 283 -12.30 1.20 17.92
C PHE A 283 -12.06 1.73 19.34
N VAL A 284 -11.90 3.04 19.46
CA VAL A 284 -11.89 3.76 20.74
C VAL A 284 -13.22 4.49 20.87
N PHE A 285 -13.85 4.42 22.04
CA PHE A 285 -15.18 4.99 22.27
C PHE A 285 -15.34 5.56 23.67
N LEU A 286 -16.34 6.44 23.85
CA LEU A 286 -16.71 6.99 25.16
C LEU A 286 -17.26 5.89 26.07
N ALA A 287 -16.88 5.94 27.35
CA ALA A 287 -17.31 5.01 28.38
C ALA A 287 -17.53 5.72 29.72
N ASP A 288 -18.13 5.03 30.69
CA ASP A 288 -18.29 5.55 32.05
C ASP A 288 -17.02 5.36 32.91
N GLU A 289 -16.14 4.43 32.49
CA GLU A 289 -14.87 4.11 33.13
C GLU A 289 -13.82 3.73 32.07
N GLY A 290 -12.54 3.89 32.38
CA GLY A 290 -11.43 3.52 31.48
C GLY A 290 -10.29 4.53 31.52
N MET A 291 -9.75 4.87 30.38
CA MET A 291 -8.68 5.85 30.22
C MET A 291 -9.25 7.26 30.32
N ARG A 292 -8.84 8.04 31.33
CA ARG A 292 -9.23 9.45 31.49
C ARG A 292 -8.46 10.31 30.51
N ALA A 293 -9.17 11.16 29.76
CA ALA A 293 -8.55 12.04 28.79
C ALA A 293 -9.36 13.36 28.69
N ARG A 294 -8.68 14.43 28.25
CA ARG A 294 -9.29 15.74 28.01
C ARG A 294 -9.33 16.04 26.53
N ILE A 295 -10.50 16.36 25.99
CA ILE A 295 -10.68 16.68 24.56
C ILE A 295 -9.89 17.95 24.21
N THR A 296 -9.00 17.85 23.23
CA THR A 296 -8.16 18.95 22.74
C THR A 296 -8.56 19.45 21.37
N ALA A 297 -9.11 18.59 20.51
CA ALA A 297 -9.57 18.99 19.18
C ALA A 297 -10.79 18.16 18.73
N ILE A 298 -11.62 18.76 17.87
CA ILE A 298 -12.74 18.11 17.20
C ILE A 298 -12.74 18.57 15.75
N THR A 299 -12.58 17.62 14.83
CA THR A 299 -12.44 17.90 13.39
C THR A 299 -13.48 17.11 12.59
N TYR A 300 -14.25 17.81 11.74
CA TYR A 300 -15.19 17.15 10.84
C TYR A 300 -14.48 16.59 9.60
N MET A 301 -14.57 15.28 9.39
CA MET A 301 -13.89 14.54 8.29
C MET A 301 -14.85 14.20 7.13
N GLY A 302 -16.05 14.77 7.10
CA GLY A 302 -17.07 14.54 6.08
C GLY A 302 -18.08 13.47 6.47
N THR A 303 -17.64 12.26 6.81
CA THR A 303 -18.51 11.13 7.19
C THR A 303 -18.50 10.83 8.69
N TYR A 304 -17.53 11.34 9.42
CA TYR A 304 -17.36 11.19 10.85
C TYR A 304 -16.67 12.42 11.45
N TRP A 305 -16.68 12.51 12.76
CA TRP A 305 -15.91 13.47 13.55
C TRP A 305 -14.69 12.75 14.11
N ARG A 306 -13.49 13.28 13.85
CA ARG A 306 -12.27 12.90 14.53
C ARG A 306 -12.15 13.75 15.80
N ILE A 307 -12.08 13.08 16.94
CA ILE A 307 -11.86 13.72 18.24
C ILE A 307 -10.46 13.35 18.71
N THR A 308 -9.70 14.36 19.10
CA THR A 308 -8.39 14.18 19.73
C THR A 308 -8.52 14.54 21.19
N ALA A 309 -7.98 13.71 22.09
CA ALA A 309 -7.95 13.93 23.51
C ALA A 309 -6.56 13.60 24.05
N ASN A 310 -6.12 14.36 25.06
CA ASN A 310 -4.85 14.08 25.76
C ASN A 310 -5.14 13.43 27.11
N THR A 311 -4.40 12.38 27.40
CA THR A 311 -4.37 11.76 28.73
C THR A 311 -3.68 12.65 29.74
N GLU A 312 -3.68 12.27 31.02
CA GLU A 312 -2.98 13.01 32.10
C GLU A 312 -1.46 13.09 31.88
N ASP A 313 -0.89 12.11 31.19
CA ASP A 313 0.54 12.06 30.80
C ASP A 313 0.83 12.71 29.43
N GLU A 314 -0.11 13.53 28.91
CA GLU A 314 -0.02 14.22 27.63
C GLU A 314 0.08 13.27 26.41
N GLU A 315 -0.23 11.98 26.54
CA GLU A 315 -0.36 11.09 25.38
C GLU A 315 -1.63 11.45 24.59
N GLU A 316 -1.46 11.64 23.28
CA GLU A 316 -2.57 11.94 22.38
C GLU A 316 -3.33 10.67 22.01
N VAL A 317 -4.66 10.71 22.12
CA VAL A 317 -5.57 9.63 21.75
C VAL A 317 -6.63 10.16 20.81
N GLY A 318 -6.68 9.59 19.59
CA GLY A 318 -7.71 9.86 18.61
C GLY A 318 -8.84 8.84 18.69
N PHE A 319 -10.09 9.31 18.55
CA PHE A 319 -11.26 8.44 18.38
C PHE A 319 -12.27 9.06 17.41
N ASP A 320 -13.05 8.19 16.77
CA ASP A 320 -14.01 8.59 15.75
C ASP A 320 -15.44 8.48 16.28
N SER A 321 -16.28 9.46 15.91
CA SER A 321 -17.71 9.44 16.17
C SER A 321 -18.51 9.81 14.94
N THR A 322 -19.56 9.04 14.63
CA THR A 322 -20.48 9.35 13.53
C THR A 322 -21.45 10.48 13.88
N THR A 323 -21.62 10.80 15.17
CA THR A 323 -22.48 11.87 15.67
C THR A 323 -21.70 12.78 16.61
N LEU A 324 -21.99 14.08 16.57
CA LEU A 324 -21.45 15.03 17.52
C LEU A 324 -22.57 15.37 18.55
N ASP A 325 -22.45 14.82 19.76
CA ASP A 325 -23.26 15.30 20.89
C ASP A 325 -22.49 16.43 21.58
N GLU A 326 -22.94 17.67 21.34
CA GLU A 326 -22.32 18.88 21.90
C GLU A 326 -22.27 18.88 23.43
N ASN A 327 -23.15 18.13 24.10
CA ASN A 327 -23.13 17.99 25.56
C ASN A 327 -22.01 17.03 26.03
N LEU A 328 -21.63 16.09 25.21
CA LEU A 328 -20.63 15.08 25.54
C LEU A 328 -19.25 15.40 24.93
N LEU A 329 -19.23 15.97 23.74
CA LEU A 329 -18.02 16.22 22.95
C LEU A 329 -17.76 17.73 22.80
N THR A 330 -17.05 18.31 23.77
CA THR A 330 -16.68 19.74 23.79
C THR A 330 -15.20 19.87 24.15
N ILE A 331 -14.47 20.75 23.47
CA ILE A 331 -13.05 21.02 23.77
C ILE A 331 -12.90 21.42 25.24
N GLY A 332 -11.90 20.82 25.90
CA GLY A 332 -11.60 21.02 27.33
C GLY A 332 -12.36 20.10 28.26
N LYS A 333 -13.37 19.35 27.76
CA LYS A 333 -14.14 18.40 28.58
C LYS A 333 -13.33 17.16 28.89
N GLU A 334 -13.45 16.67 30.11
CA GLU A 334 -12.89 15.36 30.52
C GLU A 334 -13.87 14.24 30.16
N VAL A 335 -13.34 13.18 29.62
CA VAL A 335 -14.05 11.98 29.19
C VAL A 335 -13.31 10.73 29.63
N TYR A 336 -14.02 9.61 29.71
CA TYR A 336 -13.42 8.30 29.83
C TYR A 336 -13.51 7.59 28.49
N LEU A 337 -12.39 6.98 28.07
CA LEU A 337 -12.27 6.26 26.82
C LEU A 337 -12.03 4.77 27.09
N ALA A 338 -12.75 3.94 26.37
CA ALA A 338 -12.54 2.50 26.35
C ALA A 338 -12.15 2.04 24.95
N VAL A 339 -11.52 0.88 24.89
CA VAL A 339 -10.99 0.26 23.67
C VAL A 339 -11.73 -1.04 23.42
N ASN A 340 -12.05 -1.32 22.14
CA ASN A 340 -12.58 -2.63 21.77
C ASN A 340 -11.48 -3.70 21.93
N PRO A 341 -11.62 -4.66 22.86
CA PRO A 341 -10.56 -5.63 23.16
C PRO A 341 -10.19 -6.54 21.98
N LYS A 342 -11.09 -6.73 21.03
CA LYS A 342 -10.88 -7.60 19.85
C LYS A 342 -10.13 -6.90 18.71
N ALA A 343 -10.14 -5.56 18.71
CA ALA A 343 -9.53 -4.73 17.68
C ALA A 343 -8.17 -4.13 18.09
N ALA A 344 -7.79 -4.26 19.35
CA ALA A 344 -6.49 -3.85 19.86
C ALA A 344 -5.45 -4.97 19.67
N VAL A 345 -4.21 -4.57 19.36
CA VAL A 345 -3.06 -5.47 19.19
C VAL A 345 -1.96 -5.07 20.16
N LEU A 346 -1.34 -6.06 20.83
CA LEU A 346 -0.20 -5.86 21.73
C LEU A 346 1.11 -6.10 20.98
N TYR A 347 2.07 -5.24 21.23
CA TYR A 347 3.47 -5.43 20.83
C TYR A 347 4.39 -5.36 22.04
N PRO A 348 5.52 -6.07 22.03
CA PRO A 348 6.57 -5.82 23.02
C PRO A 348 7.03 -4.36 22.86
N ARG A 349 7.31 -3.69 23.98
CA ARG A 349 7.84 -2.33 23.92
C ARG A 349 9.20 -2.34 23.24
N PRO A 350 9.41 -1.53 22.17
CA PRO A 350 10.70 -1.44 21.50
C PRO A 350 11.79 -0.91 22.43
N GLU A 351 12.99 -1.50 22.39
CA GLU A 351 14.13 -1.08 23.20
C GLU A 351 14.55 0.38 22.96
N ASP A 352 14.52 0.78 21.68
CA ASP A 352 14.87 2.15 21.24
C ASP A 352 13.69 3.13 21.36
N GLY A 353 12.56 2.68 21.92
CA GLY A 353 11.33 3.48 22.06
C GLY A 353 10.40 3.43 20.86
N VAL A 354 9.13 3.77 21.10
CA VAL A 354 8.05 3.69 20.08
C VAL A 354 8.32 4.60 18.89
N GLN A 355 8.80 5.82 19.13
CA GLN A 355 9.05 6.81 18.07
C GLN A 355 10.13 6.34 17.07
N GLU A 356 11.16 5.64 17.54
CA GLU A 356 12.20 5.10 16.67
C GLU A 356 11.67 3.90 15.86
N ALA A 357 10.86 3.04 16.49
CA ALA A 357 10.28 1.87 15.85
C ALA A 357 9.36 2.22 14.67
N ILE A 358 8.69 3.39 14.72
CA ILE A 358 7.74 3.83 13.68
C ILE A 358 8.31 4.84 12.69
N LYS A 359 9.58 5.24 12.80
CA LYS A 359 10.22 6.13 11.84
C LYS A 359 10.06 5.62 10.40
N LEU A 360 9.95 6.55 9.45
CA LEU A 360 9.80 6.23 8.04
C LEU A 360 11.14 5.93 7.34
N GLU A 361 12.25 6.38 7.92
CA GLU A 361 13.63 6.22 7.42
C GLU A 361 14.39 5.14 8.19
#